data_f5bfb585383d1102523331b3584cf192
#
_entry.id   f5bfb585383d1102523331b3584cf192
#
_cell.length_a   1.000
_cell.length_b   1.000
_cell.length_c   1.000
_cell.angle_alpha   90.00
_cell.angle_beta   90.00
_cell.angle_gamma   90.00
#
_symmetry.space_group_name_H-M   'P 1'
#
loop_
_entity.id
_entity.type
_entity.pdbx_description
1 polymer ?
#
loop_
_entity_poly.entity_id
_entity_poly.type
_entity_poly.pdbx_seq_one_letter_code
_entity_poly.pdbx_strand_id
1 'polypeptide(L)'
;MKKQEVVEVKLNKTIYGGQALGKLEDGKKIMVWGGLPEELVKVKITKNKRNWAEGIVTEVIEASKERIEPKDQDSYLSTSPWQIMNYDFENNLKRSLIIDQFAQHAIELNLNDFTAPEDPYHYRNKVEFSFWWNNETEQIDLAFFKRGTHTKQPVNETSLALQNINKVATTIRDVLRQKNIQARDLKTLLVRCNQSEEVIAELYVKEQDVDIQISHTEVGAVGFSVHYSNPKSPASIKTKTLFTSGATKLEDKILGNVFTYSVDGFFQVTVPIYEQTLKTIKEHTDPKKPILDLYSGVGSIGLCVTSPNQNLKLIEIDERCVNEATLNAKKIKPEAEIILSSSEDAVDHITNEQTVILDPPRAGLHQKVIDRLLKVKPAKIIYLSCNPATQARDIALLEQIYKISYAHGYNYFPRTPHIENLVILEVVS
;
A
#
# COMPACT_ATOMS: atom_id res chain seq x y z
N MET A 1 19.06 30.02 -3.45
CA MET A 1 18.73 29.52 -2.11
C MET A 1 19.58 28.30 -1.81
N LYS A 2 20.14 28.22 -0.61
CA LYS A 2 21.00 27.08 -0.20
C LYS A 2 20.12 25.92 0.33
N LYS A 3 20.63 24.70 0.23
CA LYS A 3 20.05 23.55 0.93
C LYS A 3 20.07 23.84 2.45
N GLN A 4 18.95 23.61 3.18
CA GLN A 4 18.71 23.91 4.60
C GLN A 4 18.33 25.37 4.92
N GLU A 5 18.12 26.22 3.94
CA GLU A 5 17.54 27.55 4.14
C GLU A 5 16.06 27.39 4.57
N VAL A 6 15.61 28.28 5.49
CA VAL A 6 14.22 28.35 5.91
C VAL A 6 13.57 29.55 5.23
N VAL A 7 12.41 29.33 4.63
CA VAL A 7 11.68 30.35 3.87
C VAL A 7 10.21 30.34 4.23
N GLU A 8 9.53 31.48 4.13
CA GLU A 8 8.09 31.57 4.27
C GLU A 8 7.42 31.28 2.94
N VAL A 9 6.34 30.48 2.97
CA VAL A 9 5.61 30.06 1.78
C VAL A 9 4.11 30.01 2.06
N LYS A 10 3.32 30.62 1.18
CA LYS A 10 1.87 30.41 1.12
C LYS A 10 1.60 29.19 0.27
N LEU A 11 0.86 28.21 0.82
CA LEU A 11 0.50 26.97 0.17
C LEU A 11 -0.87 27.09 -0.51
N ASN A 12 -0.98 26.64 -1.76
CA ASN A 12 -2.18 26.88 -2.57
C ASN A 12 -3.06 25.63 -2.74
N LYS A 13 -2.46 24.46 -2.95
CA LYS A 13 -3.19 23.20 -3.15
C LYS A 13 -2.34 22.00 -2.78
N THR A 14 -2.97 20.88 -2.52
CA THR A 14 -2.30 19.57 -2.46
C THR A 14 -2.19 18.98 -3.86
N ILE A 15 -1.06 18.36 -4.17
CA ILE A 15 -0.82 17.67 -5.44
C ILE A 15 -0.84 16.16 -5.24
N TYR A 16 -1.05 15.43 -6.34
CA TYR A 16 -0.90 13.98 -6.34
C TYR A 16 0.50 13.59 -5.83
N GLY A 17 0.56 12.58 -4.96
CA GLY A 17 1.77 12.21 -4.22
C GLY A 17 1.83 12.78 -2.79
N GLY A 18 0.91 13.73 -2.45
CA GLY A 18 0.61 14.11 -1.06
C GLY A 18 1.27 15.36 -0.50
N GLN A 19 2.08 16.06 -1.30
CA GLN A 19 2.70 17.33 -0.90
C GLN A 19 1.78 18.52 -1.19
N ALA A 20 1.87 19.56 -0.36
CA ALA A 20 1.27 20.84 -0.70
C ALA A 20 2.19 21.63 -1.64
N LEU A 21 1.60 22.38 -2.58
CA LEU A 21 2.28 23.20 -3.56
C LEU A 21 2.20 24.68 -3.18
N GLY A 22 3.34 25.35 -3.20
CA GLY A 22 3.47 26.79 -3.07
C GLY A 22 4.38 27.38 -4.13
N LYS A 23 4.63 28.69 -4.02
CA LYS A 23 5.62 29.42 -4.83
C LYS A 23 6.58 30.17 -3.90
N LEU A 24 7.85 30.14 -4.26
CA LEU A 24 8.89 30.97 -3.65
C LEU A 24 8.82 32.38 -4.22
N GLU A 25 9.49 33.35 -3.56
CA GLU A 25 9.55 34.75 -4.00
C GLU A 25 10.08 34.92 -5.43
N ASP A 26 11.02 34.04 -5.85
CA ASP A 26 11.57 34.01 -7.21
C ASP A 26 10.62 33.38 -8.25
N GLY A 27 9.40 33.00 -7.84
CA GLY A 27 8.37 32.38 -8.67
C GLY A 27 8.52 30.86 -8.84
N LYS A 28 9.59 30.24 -8.33
CA LYS A 28 9.83 28.82 -8.40
C LYS A 28 8.77 28.04 -7.60
N LYS A 29 8.29 26.93 -8.15
CA LYS A 29 7.39 26.00 -7.43
C LYS A 29 8.12 25.29 -6.31
N ILE A 30 7.48 25.16 -5.15
CA ILE A 30 7.96 24.36 -4.02
C ILE A 30 6.90 23.36 -3.60
N MET A 31 7.32 22.11 -3.42
CA MET A 31 6.49 21.00 -2.92
C MET A 31 6.85 20.75 -1.45
N VAL A 32 5.86 20.77 -0.58
CA VAL A 32 6.08 20.84 0.87
C VAL A 32 5.36 19.70 1.59
N TRP A 33 6.09 18.97 2.43
CA TRP A 33 5.52 18.02 3.37
C TRP A 33 5.14 18.69 4.69
N GLY A 34 4.02 18.26 5.29
CA GLY A 34 3.56 18.76 6.59
C GLY A 34 2.75 20.06 6.52
N GLY A 35 2.42 20.52 5.30
CA GLY A 35 1.55 21.68 5.08
C GLY A 35 0.24 21.32 4.39
N LEU A 36 -0.76 22.20 4.57
CA LEU A 36 -2.09 22.12 3.96
C LEU A 36 -2.33 23.31 3.03
N PRO A 37 -3.27 23.22 2.09
CA PRO A 37 -3.73 24.37 1.32
C PRO A 37 -4.16 25.54 2.22
N GLU A 38 -3.95 26.76 1.74
CA GLU A 38 -4.27 28.03 2.41
C GLU A 38 -3.42 28.38 3.63
N GLU A 39 -2.44 27.55 3.98
CA GLU A 39 -1.52 27.85 5.08
C GLU A 39 -0.40 28.80 4.66
N LEU A 40 0.02 29.67 5.60
CA LEU A 40 1.32 30.34 5.57
C LEU A 40 2.26 29.59 6.50
N VAL A 41 3.40 29.11 5.97
CA VAL A 41 4.30 28.22 6.71
C VAL A 41 5.76 28.60 6.54
N LYS A 42 6.60 28.31 7.56
CA LYS A 42 8.05 28.28 7.40
C LYS A 42 8.47 26.89 6.94
N VAL A 43 9.25 26.85 5.87
CA VAL A 43 9.66 25.62 5.19
C VAL A 43 11.18 25.52 5.18
N LYS A 44 11.72 24.43 5.73
CA LYS A 44 13.13 24.05 5.54
C LYS A 44 13.31 23.38 4.19
N ILE A 45 14.13 23.96 3.32
CA ILE A 45 14.41 23.42 1.99
C ILE A 45 15.28 22.17 2.12
N THR A 46 14.75 21.02 1.65
CA THR A 46 15.45 19.73 1.64
C THR A 46 16.09 19.45 0.30
N LYS A 47 15.50 19.95 -0.80
CA LYS A 47 16.00 19.78 -2.16
C LYS A 47 15.74 21.03 -2.98
N ASN A 48 16.73 21.49 -3.72
CA ASN A 48 16.63 22.67 -4.58
C ASN A 48 17.15 22.33 -5.96
N LYS A 49 16.28 22.41 -6.97
CA LYS A 49 16.57 22.21 -8.40
C LYS A 49 16.38 23.53 -9.16
N ARG A 50 16.72 23.56 -10.44
CA ARG A 50 16.60 24.75 -11.26
C ARG A 50 15.17 25.31 -11.30
N ASN A 51 14.18 24.45 -11.51
CA ASN A 51 12.79 24.85 -11.77
C ASN A 51 11.84 24.58 -10.60
N TRP A 52 12.28 23.85 -9.56
CA TRP A 52 11.44 23.48 -8.41
C TRP A 52 12.29 23.20 -7.16
N ALA A 53 11.63 23.23 -6.01
CA ALA A 53 12.21 22.87 -4.72
C ALA A 53 11.30 21.89 -3.95
N GLU A 54 11.88 21.21 -2.97
CA GLU A 54 11.14 20.45 -1.97
C GLU A 54 11.52 20.93 -0.57
N GLY A 55 10.55 20.84 0.35
CA GLY A 55 10.78 21.22 1.73
C GLY A 55 9.86 20.51 2.70
N ILE A 56 10.13 20.74 3.98
CA ILE A 56 9.34 20.25 5.11
C ILE A 56 8.97 21.45 5.97
N VAL A 57 7.70 21.53 6.39
CA VAL A 57 7.22 22.55 7.32
C VAL A 57 7.96 22.43 8.65
N THR A 58 8.45 23.56 9.15
CA THR A 58 9.06 23.68 10.47
C THR A 58 8.18 24.46 11.45
N GLU A 59 7.30 25.32 10.92
CA GLU A 59 6.38 26.14 11.70
C GLU A 59 5.17 26.50 10.84
N VAL A 60 3.98 26.46 11.41
CA VAL A 60 2.74 26.96 10.79
C VAL A 60 2.46 28.35 11.36
N ILE A 61 2.50 29.37 10.49
CA ILE A 61 2.25 30.78 10.87
C ILE A 61 0.76 31.05 10.86
N GLU A 62 0.07 30.69 9.77
CA GLU A 62 -1.37 30.76 9.61
C GLU A 62 -1.90 29.37 9.24
N ALA A 63 -2.68 28.77 10.13
CA ALA A 63 -3.20 27.44 9.94
C ALA A 63 -4.45 27.43 9.05
N SER A 64 -4.61 26.38 8.24
CA SER A 64 -5.87 26.06 7.59
C SER A 64 -6.93 25.65 8.61
N LYS A 65 -8.21 25.97 8.35
CA LYS A 65 -9.34 25.48 9.14
C LYS A 65 -9.47 23.95 9.18
N GLU A 66 -8.88 23.29 8.20
CA GLU A 66 -8.87 21.83 8.06
C GLU A 66 -7.72 21.17 8.84
N ARG A 67 -6.83 21.96 9.47
CA ARG A 67 -5.71 21.42 10.24
C ARG A 67 -6.18 20.87 11.58
N ILE A 68 -5.69 19.68 11.90
CA ILE A 68 -5.83 19.02 13.21
C ILE A 68 -4.47 18.58 13.73
N GLU A 69 -4.38 18.29 15.03
CA GLU A 69 -3.19 17.72 15.63
C GLU A 69 -3.05 16.23 15.25
N PRO A 70 -1.85 15.79 14.79
CA PRO A 70 -1.62 14.40 14.48
C PRO A 70 -1.55 13.53 15.75
N LYS A 71 -2.11 12.33 15.72
CA LYS A 71 -1.97 11.37 16.83
C LYS A 71 -0.52 10.93 17.04
N ASP A 72 0.21 10.67 15.96
CA ASP A 72 1.60 10.24 15.96
C ASP A 72 2.53 11.47 15.83
N GLN A 73 2.52 12.40 16.82
CA GLN A 73 3.16 13.70 16.73
C GLN A 73 4.61 13.67 16.23
N ASP A 74 5.41 12.72 16.71
CA ASP A 74 6.83 12.63 16.38
C ASP A 74 7.11 11.87 15.07
N SER A 75 6.18 11.03 14.60
CA SER A 75 6.42 10.12 13.48
C SER A 75 5.45 10.25 12.31
N TYR A 76 4.37 11.06 12.40
CA TYR A 76 3.36 11.15 11.34
C TYR A 76 3.95 11.49 9.97
N LEU A 77 4.93 12.40 9.90
CA LEU A 77 5.57 12.74 8.62
C LEU A 77 6.26 11.54 7.95
N SER A 78 6.71 10.57 8.73
CA SER A 78 7.40 9.37 8.25
C SER A 78 6.43 8.35 7.65
N THR A 79 5.28 8.15 8.29
CA THR A 79 4.36 7.03 8.02
C THR A 79 3.03 7.49 7.42
N SER A 80 2.45 8.57 7.95
CA SER A 80 1.07 9.00 7.75
C SER A 80 0.96 10.52 7.69
N PRO A 81 1.58 11.18 6.68
CA PRO A 81 1.75 12.64 6.64
C PRO A 81 0.44 13.42 6.56
N TRP A 82 -0.68 12.77 6.38
CA TRP A 82 -2.01 13.38 6.32
C TRP A 82 -2.79 13.31 7.64
N GLN A 83 -2.17 12.85 8.72
CA GLN A 83 -2.76 12.95 10.07
C GLN A 83 -3.04 14.40 10.53
N ILE A 84 -2.47 15.37 9.83
CA ILE A 84 -2.61 16.80 10.12
C ILE A 84 -3.88 17.43 9.57
N MET A 85 -4.74 16.69 8.87
CA MET A 85 -5.96 17.23 8.25
C MET A 85 -7.23 16.54 8.73
N ASN A 86 -8.34 17.28 8.70
CA ASN A 86 -9.67 16.73 8.94
C ASN A 86 -9.93 15.54 8.01
N TYR A 87 -10.61 14.50 8.51
CA TYR A 87 -10.80 13.25 7.76
C TYR A 87 -11.75 13.39 6.57
N ASP A 88 -12.80 14.18 6.73
CA ASP A 88 -13.72 14.45 5.62
C ASP A 88 -13.02 15.27 4.52
N PHE A 89 -12.19 16.21 4.92
CA PHE A 89 -11.34 16.95 3.99
C PHE A 89 -10.36 16.03 3.25
N GLU A 90 -9.72 15.08 3.96
CA GLU A 90 -8.85 14.06 3.36
C GLU A 90 -9.59 13.26 2.27
N ASN A 91 -10.80 12.77 2.57
CA ASN A 91 -11.59 11.96 1.65
C ASN A 91 -12.02 12.76 0.41
N ASN A 92 -12.48 14.01 0.60
CA ASN A 92 -12.80 14.91 -0.49
C ASN A 92 -11.58 15.25 -1.35
N LEU A 93 -10.43 15.44 -0.73
CA LEU A 93 -9.17 15.69 -1.43
C LEU A 93 -8.75 14.48 -2.27
N LYS A 94 -8.83 13.26 -1.75
CA LYS A 94 -8.54 12.03 -2.50
C LYS A 94 -9.45 11.89 -3.71
N ARG A 95 -10.74 12.14 -3.53
CA ARG A 95 -11.73 12.16 -4.62
C ARG A 95 -11.34 13.16 -5.72
N SER A 96 -11.01 14.39 -5.34
CA SER A 96 -10.57 15.42 -6.29
C SER A 96 -9.29 15.04 -7.03
N LEU A 97 -8.31 14.47 -6.30
CA LEU A 97 -7.05 14.04 -6.90
C LEU A 97 -7.23 12.91 -7.93
N ILE A 98 -8.18 11.99 -7.75
CA ILE A 98 -8.51 11.00 -8.78
C ILE A 98 -9.01 11.74 -10.05
N ILE A 99 -10.01 12.59 -9.91
CA ILE A 99 -10.62 13.34 -11.04
C ILE A 99 -9.55 14.18 -11.76
N ASP A 100 -8.69 14.87 -11.00
CA ASP A 100 -7.60 15.68 -11.57
C ASP A 100 -6.61 14.87 -12.41
N GLN A 101 -6.32 13.60 -12.02
CA GLN A 101 -5.41 12.76 -12.82
C GLN A 101 -6.04 12.39 -14.17
N PHE A 102 -7.33 12.10 -14.22
CA PHE A 102 -8.04 11.79 -15.45
C PHE A 102 -8.18 13.04 -16.34
N ALA A 103 -8.47 14.20 -15.76
CA ALA A 103 -8.55 15.47 -16.48
C ALA A 103 -7.24 15.86 -17.19
N GLN A 104 -6.06 15.46 -16.65
CA GLN A 104 -4.77 15.67 -17.33
C GLN A 104 -4.65 14.93 -18.67
N HIS A 105 -5.47 13.91 -18.88
CA HIS A 105 -5.57 13.14 -20.14
C HIS A 105 -6.83 13.48 -20.93
N ALA A 106 -7.50 14.59 -20.63
CA ALA A 106 -8.76 15.04 -21.24
C ALA A 106 -9.94 14.06 -21.04
N ILE A 107 -9.86 13.19 -20.02
CA ILE A 107 -10.94 12.27 -19.65
C ILE A 107 -11.79 12.93 -18.58
N GLU A 108 -13.07 13.11 -18.87
CA GLU A 108 -14.07 13.52 -17.87
C GLU A 108 -14.51 12.30 -17.07
N LEU A 109 -13.98 12.17 -15.84
CA LEU A 109 -14.31 11.07 -14.97
C LEU A 109 -15.51 11.42 -14.08
N ASN A 110 -16.62 10.73 -14.27
CA ASN A 110 -17.70 10.72 -13.30
C ASN A 110 -17.42 9.66 -12.24
N LEU A 111 -16.96 10.09 -11.07
CA LEU A 111 -16.72 9.19 -9.95
C LEU A 111 -18.06 8.93 -9.24
N ASN A 112 -18.61 7.74 -9.41
CA ASN A 112 -19.93 7.35 -8.91
C ASN A 112 -20.01 7.42 -7.39
N ASP A 113 -18.93 6.95 -6.70
CA ASP A 113 -18.85 6.96 -5.24
C ASP A 113 -17.40 7.00 -4.74
N PHE A 114 -17.25 7.19 -3.43
CA PHE A 114 -15.96 7.14 -2.75
C PHE A 114 -16.14 6.51 -1.38
N THR A 115 -15.52 5.35 -1.16
CA THR A 115 -15.65 4.59 0.09
C THR A 115 -14.42 4.76 0.96
N ALA A 116 -14.64 5.06 2.24
CA ALA A 116 -13.61 5.19 3.27
C ALA A 116 -14.06 4.48 4.56
N PRO A 117 -13.13 3.97 5.39
CA PRO A 117 -13.50 3.44 6.70
C PRO A 117 -14.01 4.57 7.62
N GLU A 118 -14.89 4.23 8.56
CA GLU A 118 -15.40 5.20 9.56
C GLU A 118 -14.29 5.69 10.48
N ASP A 119 -13.43 4.78 10.97
CA ASP A 119 -12.23 5.13 11.74
C ASP A 119 -10.99 5.13 10.84
N PRO A 120 -10.28 6.26 10.72
CA PRO A 120 -9.05 6.36 9.94
C PRO A 120 -7.81 5.78 10.64
N TYR A 121 -7.97 5.16 11.80
CA TYR A 121 -6.88 4.60 12.60
C TYR A 121 -7.07 3.10 12.81
N HIS A 122 -6.07 2.43 13.37
CA HIS A 122 -6.12 1.02 13.76
C HIS A 122 -6.63 0.06 12.66
N TYR A 123 -6.34 0.38 11.40
CA TYR A 123 -6.78 -0.43 10.25
C TYR A 123 -5.66 -1.30 9.65
N ARG A 124 -4.39 -0.86 9.87
CA ARG A 124 -3.25 -1.46 9.19
C ARG A 124 -2.86 -2.78 9.84
N ASN A 125 -2.95 -3.86 9.06
CA ASN A 125 -2.68 -5.23 9.53
C ASN A 125 -1.22 -5.68 9.34
N LYS A 126 -0.33 -4.83 8.79
CA LYS A 126 1.09 -5.13 8.55
C LYS A 126 1.94 -3.89 8.77
N VAL A 127 2.95 -3.99 9.63
CA VAL A 127 3.92 -2.91 9.90
C VAL A 127 5.33 -3.47 9.91
N GLU A 128 6.27 -2.76 9.30
CA GLU A 128 7.69 -3.04 9.35
C GLU A 128 8.38 -1.92 10.15
N PHE A 129 8.94 -2.29 11.32
CA PHE A 129 9.72 -1.41 12.17
C PHE A 129 11.21 -1.55 11.86
N SER A 130 11.95 -0.45 11.92
CA SER A 130 13.42 -0.44 12.05
C SER A 130 13.82 -0.45 13.52
N PHE A 131 15.10 -0.67 13.78
CA PHE A 131 15.67 -0.54 15.12
C PHE A 131 16.59 0.68 15.21
N TRP A 132 16.57 1.32 16.37
CA TRP A 132 17.41 2.47 16.72
C TRP A 132 18.16 2.17 18.03
N TRP A 133 19.41 2.61 18.13
CA TRP A 133 20.13 2.59 19.40
C TRP A 133 19.94 3.93 20.09
N ASN A 134 19.36 3.91 21.27
CA ASN A 134 19.16 5.09 22.09
C ASN A 134 20.38 5.25 23.01
N ASN A 135 21.18 6.29 22.76
CA ASN A 135 22.40 6.55 23.54
C ASN A 135 22.12 7.04 24.96
N GLU A 136 20.93 7.56 25.23
CA GLU A 136 20.57 8.06 26.57
C GLU A 136 20.17 6.93 27.51
N THR A 137 19.44 5.94 26.98
CA THR A 137 18.97 4.77 27.74
C THR A 137 19.86 3.55 27.58
N GLU A 138 20.84 3.61 26.66
CA GLU A 138 21.71 2.48 26.26
C GLU A 138 20.92 1.23 25.86
N GLN A 139 19.79 1.41 25.17
CA GLN A 139 18.88 0.35 24.76
C GLN A 139 18.45 0.51 23.29
N ILE A 140 17.93 -0.58 22.75
CA ILE A 140 17.30 -0.56 21.43
C ILE A 140 15.87 -0.03 21.52
N ASP A 141 15.48 0.79 20.54
CA ASP A 141 14.10 1.24 20.33
C ASP A 141 13.60 0.78 18.95
N LEU A 142 12.28 0.60 18.82
CA LEU A 142 11.63 0.55 17.52
C LEU A 142 11.68 1.94 16.89
N ALA A 143 11.77 2.02 15.57
CA ALA A 143 11.88 3.30 14.88
C ALA A 143 11.33 3.25 13.47
N PHE A 144 10.96 4.45 12.95
CA PHE A 144 10.73 4.68 11.53
C PHE A 144 11.79 5.62 10.95
N PHE A 145 12.05 5.52 9.64
CA PHE A 145 12.92 6.49 8.97
C PHE A 145 12.24 7.84 8.87
N LYS A 146 12.92 8.91 9.29
CA LYS A 146 12.44 10.28 9.06
C LYS A 146 12.36 10.56 7.57
N ARG A 147 11.24 11.10 7.12
CA ARG A 147 10.98 11.40 5.71
C ARG A 147 12.12 12.19 5.07
N GLY A 148 12.61 11.71 3.93
CA GLY A 148 13.68 12.38 3.16
C GLY A 148 15.06 12.33 3.78
N THR A 149 15.29 11.49 4.80
CA THR A 149 16.59 11.32 5.47
C THR A 149 16.92 9.84 5.68
N HIS A 150 18.14 9.57 6.12
CA HIS A 150 18.57 8.25 6.60
C HIS A 150 18.55 8.14 8.14
N THR A 151 18.11 9.20 8.82
CA THR A 151 17.96 9.18 10.28
C THR A 151 16.66 8.51 10.68
N LYS A 152 16.62 7.98 11.89
CA LYS A 152 15.46 7.28 12.43
C LYS A 152 14.79 8.08 13.53
N GLN A 153 13.49 7.92 13.67
CA GLN A 153 12.67 8.44 14.75
C GLN A 153 12.25 7.26 15.60
N PRO A 154 12.66 7.22 16.89
CA PRO A 154 12.16 6.22 17.84
C PRO A 154 10.63 6.33 17.96
N VAL A 155 9.98 5.17 18.10
CA VAL A 155 8.53 5.06 18.31
C VAL A 155 8.23 3.91 19.27
N ASN A 156 7.18 4.04 20.05
CA ASN A 156 6.63 2.95 20.82
C ASN A 156 5.50 2.24 20.07
N GLU A 157 4.72 3.02 19.30
CA GLU A 157 3.56 2.53 18.55
C GLU A 157 3.31 3.38 17.31
N THR A 158 2.39 2.95 16.49
CA THR A 158 1.78 3.77 15.43
C THR A 158 0.27 3.65 15.50
N SER A 159 -0.41 4.79 15.46
CA SER A 159 -1.87 4.85 15.51
C SER A 159 -2.57 4.20 14.32
N LEU A 160 -1.85 3.93 13.23
CA LEU A 160 -2.41 3.26 12.06
C LEU A 160 -2.53 1.74 12.24
N ALA A 161 -1.65 1.13 13.04
CA ALA A 161 -1.60 -0.32 13.21
C ALA A 161 -2.75 -0.84 14.07
N LEU A 162 -3.20 -2.07 13.79
CA LEU A 162 -3.99 -2.85 14.74
C LEU A 162 -3.23 -2.93 16.07
N GLN A 163 -3.94 -2.80 17.18
CA GLN A 163 -3.30 -2.67 18.52
C GLN A 163 -2.40 -3.87 18.86
N ASN A 164 -2.80 -5.08 18.45
CA ASN A 164 -1.99 -6.27 18.70
C ASN A 164 -0.63 -6.23 17.98
N ILE A 165 -0.50 -5.53 16.86
CA ILE A 165 0.80 -5.30 16.21
C ILE A 165 1.72 -4.48 17.12
N ASN A 166 1.24 -3.37 17.65
CA ASN A 166 2.00 -2.51 18.57
C ASN A 166 2.42 -3.29 19.83
N LYS A 167 1.48 -4.02 20.43
CA LYS A 167 1.72 -4.85 21.63
C LYS A 167 2.80 -5.91 21.39
N VAL A 168 2.70 -6.69 20.31
CA VAL A 168 3.67 -7.73 19.99
C VAL A 168 5.04 -7.12 19.65
N ALA A 169 5.08 -6.04 18.87
CA ALA A 169 6.31 -5.36 18.48
C ALA A 169 7.07 -4.81 19.71
N THR A 170 6.36 -4.19 20.64
CA THR A 170 6.97 -3.67 21.90
C THR A 170 7.42 -4.80 22.81
N THR A 171 6.67 -5.90 22.91
CA THR A 171 7.07 -7.07 23.69
C THR A 171 8.35 -7.69 23.10
N ILE A 172 8.44 -7.85 21.77
CA ILE A 172 9.67 -8.34 21.11
C ILE A 172 10.86 -7.40 21.42
N ARG A 173 10.68 -6.08 21.29
CA ARG A 173 11.71 -5.10 21.66
C ARG A 173 12.21 -5.32 23.08
N ASP A 174 11.29 -5.49 24.03
CA ASP A 174 11.64 -5.62 25.45
C ASP A 174 12.36 -6.95 25.74
N VAL A 175 11.96 -8.05 25.10
CA VAL A 175 12.69 -9.33 25.16
C VAL A 175 14.10 -9.20 24.56
N LEU A 176 14.25 -8.51 23.42
CA LEU A 176 15.57 -8.26 22.81
C LEU A 176 16.47 -7.40 23.72
N ARG A 177 15.90 -6.43 24.47
CA ARG A 177 16.61 -5.64 25.49
C ARG A 177 17.09 -6.51 26.63
N GLN A 178 16.24 -7.39 27.17
CA GLN A 178 16.60 -8.33 28.23
C GLN A 178 17.72 -9.28 27.80
N LYS A 179 17.77 -9.65 26.54
CA LYS A 179 18.82 -10.47 25.94
C LYS A 179 20.07 -9.67 25.53
N ASN A 180 20.11 -8.35 25.79
CA ASN A 180 21.21 -7.45 25.46
C ASN A 180 21.60 -7.46 23.98
N ILE A 181 20.63 -7.69 23.07
CA ILE A 181 20.85 -7.68 21.63
C ILE A 181 21.08 -6.23 21.15
N GLN A 182 22.07 -6.04 20.28
CA GLN A 182 22.48 -4.71 19.82
C GLN A 182 21.72 -4.30 18.53
N ALA A 183 21.35 -3.03 18.42
CA ALA A 183 20.67 -2.50 17.21
C ALA A 183 21.48 -2.70 15.92
N ARG A 184 22.81 -2.80 16.01
CA ARG A 184 23.68 -3.05 14.85
C ARG A 184 23.44 -4.43 14.22
N ASP A 185 23.03 -5.42 15.01
CA ASP A 185 22.82 -6.81 14.56
C ASP A 185 21.44 -6.98 13.94
N LEU A 186 20.51 -6.04 14.25
CA LEU A 186 19.12 -6.05 13.81
C LEU A 186 18.94 -5.22 12.54
N LYS A 187 18.09 -5.70 11.63
CA LYS A 187 17.68 -4.99 10.43
C LYS A 187 16.28 -4.39 10.56
N THR A 188 15.25 -5.22 10.61
CA THR A 188 13.85 -4.81 10.78
C THR A 188 13.05 -5.86 11.54
N LEU A 189 11.88 -5.45 12.02
CA LEU A 189 10.85 -6.30 12.59
C LEU A 189 9.57 -6.12 11.77
N LEU A 190 9.16 -7.17 11.07
CA LEU A 190 7.92 -7.22 10.33
C LEU A 190 6.86 -7.91 11.19
N VAL A 191 5.75 -7.22 11.45
CA VAL A 191 4.65 -7.75 12.26
C VAL A 191 3.37 -7.70 11.46
N ARG A 192 2.63 -8.80 11.44
CA ARG A 192 1.34 -8.92 10.76
C ARG A 192 0.29 -9.52 11.66
N CYS A 193 -0.92 -8.97 11.59
CA CYS A 193 -2.08 -9.39 12.35
C CYS A 193 -3.23 -9.69 11.38
N ASN A 194 -3.98 -10.78 11.61
CA ASN A 194 -5.20 -11.09 10.86
C ASN A 194 -6.46 -10.49 11.54
N GLN A 195 -7.62 -10.67 10.93
CA GLN A 195 -8.91 -10.20 11.47
C GLN A 195 -9.35 -10.94 12.75
N SER A 196 -8.78 -12.11 13.04
CA SER A 196 -8.97 -12.84 14.29
C SER A 196 -8.00 -12.43 15.40
N GLU A 197 -7.28 -11.31 15.20
CA GLU A 197 -6.28 -10.75 16.14
C GLU A 197 -5.06 -11.64 16.37
N GLU A 198 -4.84 -12.67 15.58
CA GLU A 198 -3.65 -13.50 15.60
C GLU A 198 -2.47 -12.76 14.96
N VAL A 199 -1.33 -12.77 15.63
CA VAL A 199 -0.12 -12.04 15.18
C VAL A 199 1.00 -13.01 14.87
N ILE A 200 1.67 -12.79 13.73
CA ILE A 200 2.96 -13.38 13.42
C ILE A 200 3.98 -12.25 13.25
N ALA A 201 5.18 -12.46 13.79
CA ALA A 201 6.29 -11.53 13.65
C ALA A 201 7.52 -12.22 13.03
N GLU A 202 8.21 -11.49 12.15
CA GLU A 202 9.46 -11.90 11.53
C GLU A 202 10.55 -10.87 11.85
N LEU A 203 11.58 -11.32 12.57
CA LEU A 203 12.76 -10.52 12.89
C LEU A 203 13.85 -10.76 11.85
N TYR A 204 14.29 -9.70 11.20
CA TYR A 204 15.38 -9.74 10.24
C TYR A 204 16.68 -9.27 10.89
N VAL A 205 17.71 -10.11 10.83
CA VAL A 205 19.05 -9.83 11.38
C VAL A 205 20.08 -9.71 10.25
N LYS A 206 21.19 -9.01 10.54
CA LYS A 206 22.26 -8.74 9.57
C LYS A 206 23.38 -9.78 9.57
N GLU A 207 23.45 -10.58 10.63
CA GLU A 207 24.47 -11.63 10.80
C GLU A 207 23.80 -13.00 10.91
N GLN A 208 24.49 -14.07 10.47
CA GLN A 208 23.94 -15.43 10.46
C GLN A 208 24.14 -16.21 11.77
N ASP A 209 25.05 -15.77 12.57
CA ASP A 209 25.47 -16.39 13.83
C ASP A 209 24.82 -15.75 15.08
N VAL A 210 23.88 -14.83 14.87
CA VAL A 210 23.10 -14.25 15.97
C VAL A 210 22.16 -15.32 16.54
N ASP A 211 22.37 -15.68 17.80
CA ASP A 211 21.52 -16.63 18.52
C ASP A 211 20.34 -15.90 19.19
N ILE A 212 19.23 -15.83 18.50
CA ILE A 212 17.97 -15.28 18.99
C ILE A 212 16.91 -16.38 18.96
N GLN A 213 16.73 -17.06 20.06
CA GLN A 213 15.68 -18.05 20.28
C GLN A 213 14.63 -17.45 21.22
N ILE A 214 13.49 -17.07 20.67
CA ILE A 214 12.35 -16.48 21.36
C ILE A 214 11.11 -17.30 21.01
N SER A 215 10.42 -17.83 22.02
CA SER A 215 9.15 -18.51 21.77
C SER A 215 8.08 -17.53 21.31
N HIS A 216 7.24 -17.93 20.34
CA HIS A 216 6.10 -17.15 19.92
C HIS A 216 5.15 -16.81 21.09
N THR A 217 5.01 -17.71 22.07
CA THR A 217 4.21 -17.48 23.28
C THR A 217 4.79 -16.43 24.22
N GLU A 218 6.14 -16.32 24.28
CA GLU A 218 6.84 -15.31 25.08
C GLU A 218 6.53 -13.89 24.61
N VAL A 219 6.25 -13.72 23.31
CA VAL A 219 5.94 -12.43 22.73
C VAL A 219 4.43 -12.21 22.46
N GLY A 220 3.60 -13.17 22.87
CA GLY A 220 2.15 -13.07 22.70
C GLY A 220 1.69 -13.16 21.24
N ALA A 221 2.45 -13.90 20.41
CA ALA A 221 2.15 -14.14 19.00
C ALA A 221 1.72 -15.61 18.78
N VAL A 222 1.15 -15.93 17.63
CA VAL A 222 0.91 -17.31 17.17
C VAL A 222 2.11 -17.88 16.42
N GLY A 223 3.02 -17.00 15.99
CA GLY A 223 4.25 -17.36 15.31
C GLY A 223 5.33 -16.29 15.41
N PHE A 224 6.58 -16.73 15.52
CA PHE A 224 7.76 -15.88 15.52
C PHE A 224 8.90 -16.55 14.75
N SER A 225 9.54 -15.81 13.85
CA SER A 225 10.69 -16.31 13.11
C SER A 225 11.84 -15.31 13.09
N VAL A 226 13.07 -15.81 13.02
CA VAL A 226 14.29 -15.03 12.83
C VAL A 226 14.91 -15.38 11.48
N HIS A 227 15.16 -14.37 10.67
CA HIS A 227 15.71 -14.52 9.32
C HIS A 227 16.98 -13.69 9.15
N TYR A 228 17.99 -14.28 8.57
CA TYR A 228 19.11 -13.53 8.03
C TYR A 228 18.66 -12.80 6.75
N SER A 229 18.99 -11.52 6.67
CA SER A 229 18.80 -10.68 5.48
C SER A 229 20.08 -9.95 5.16
N ASN A 230 20.57 -10.09 3.92
CA ASN A 230 21.79 -9.45 3.49
C ASN A 230 21.76 -7.94 3.83
N PRO A 231 22.73 -7.40 4.60
CA PRO A 231 22.76 -5.99 4.99
C PRO A 231 22.80 -5.01 3.82
N LYS A 232 23.34 -5.42 2.67
CA LYS A 232 23.41 -4.62 1.44
C LYS A 232 22.09 -4.57 0.66
N SER A 233 21.16 -5.46 0.96
CA SER A 233 19.83 -5.42 0.35
C SER A 233 19.04 -4.20 0.85
N PRO A 234 18.38 -3.43 -0.03
CA PRO A 234 17.61 -2.25 0.35
C PRO A 234 16.35 -2.59 1.17
N ALA A 235 15.83 -3.82 1.00
CA ALA A 235 14.66 -4.32 1.70
C ALA A 235 15.01 -5.50 2.62
N SER A 236 14.09 -5.83 3.52
CA SER A 236 14.18 -7.02 4.36
C SER A 236 13.76 -8.25 3.57
N ILE A 237 14.75 -8.81 2.85
CA ILE A 237 14.57 -10.02 2.04
C ILE A 237 15.04 -11.21 2.85
N LYS A 238 14.19 -12.22 2.99
CA LYS A 238 14.49 -13.49 3.63
C LYS A 238 15.54 -14.26 2.80
N THR A 239 16.77 -14.29 3.30
CA THR A 239 17.87 -15.04 2.65
C THR A 239 18.01 -16.44 3.25
N LYS A 240 17.90 -16.54 4.60
CA LYS A 240 17.97 -17.80 5.33
C LYS A 240 17.14 -17.69 6.60
N THR A 241 16.34 -18.71 6.90
CA THR A 241 15.66 -18.84 8.20
C THR A 241 16.64 -19.40 9.21
N LEU A 242 16.79 -18.71 10.35
CA LEU A 242 17.69 -19.11 11.45
C LEU A 242 16.91 -19.81 12.56
N PHE A 243 15.69 -19.33 12.84
CA PHE A 243 14.84 -19.86 13.91
C PHE A 243 13.37 -19.70 13.55
N THR A 244 12.53 -20.61 14.01
CA THR A 244 11.07 -20.53 13.87
C THR A 244 10.39 -21.15 15.07
N SER A 245 9.37 -20.49 15.60
CA SER A 245 8.51 -20.96 16.68
C SER A 245 7.06 -20.66 16.32
N GLY A 246 6.17 -21.65 16.35
CA GLY A 246 4.76 -21.50 16.05
C GLY A 246 4.42 -21.43 14.56
N ALA A 247 3.34 -20.74 14.23
CA ALA A 247 2.80 -20.61 12.87
C ALA A 247 3.71 -19.73 11.97
N THR A 248 3.72 -20.03 10.66
CA THR A 248 4.42 -19.23 9.64
C THR A 248 3.50 -18.56 8.65
N LYS A 249 2.20 -18.84 8.73
CA LYS A 249 1.15 -18.27 7.88
C LYS A 249 -0.04 -17.86 8.71
N LEU A 250 -0.74 -16.84 8.24
CA LEU A 250 -2.03 -16.38 8.78
C LEU A 250 -3.17 -16.80 7.85
N GLU A 251 -4.36 -16.80 8.38
CA GLU A 251 -5.59 -16.97 7.62
C GLU A 251 -6.53 -15.80 7.88
N ASP A 252 -7.15 -15.29 6.79
CA ASP A 252 -8.24 -14.32 6.84
C ASP A 252 -9.43 -14.81 6.05
N LYS A 253 -10.61 -14.38 6.48
CA LYS A 253 -11.85 -14.66 5.78
C LYS A 253 -12.29 -13.44 4.98
N ILE A 254 -12.38 -13.57 3.65
CA ILE A 254 -12.82 -12.53 2.73
C ILE A 254 -14.05 -13.02 1.97
N LEU A 255 -15.17 -12.32 2.08
CA LEU A 255 -16.45 -12.70 1.48
C LEU A 255 -16.83 -14.17 1.72
N GLY A 256 -16.52 -14.69 2.90
CA GLY A 256 -16.80 -16.07 3.26
C GLY A 256 -15.71 -17.09 2.90
N ASN A 257 -14.75 -16.74 2.06
CA ASN A 257 -13.63 -17.58 1.65
C ASN A 257 -12.44 -17.42 2.57
N VAL A 258 -11.79 -18.52 2.95
CA VAL A 258 -10.58 -18.51 3.80
C VAL A 258 -9.34 -18.47 2.93
N PHE A 259 -8.55 -17.42 3.10
CA PHE A 259 -7.25 -17.22 2.44
C PHE A 259 -6.11 -17.45 3.41
N THR A 260 -5.15 -18.27 2.99
CA THR A 260 -3.90 -18.48 3.71
C THR A 260 -2.80 -17.67 3.01
N TYR A 261 -1.98 -16.93 3.78
CA TYR A 261 -0.91 -16.09 3.24
C TYR A 261 0.27 -15.99 4.22
N SER A 262 1.46 -15.70 3.70
CA SER A 262 2.68 -15.48 4.48
C SER A 262 2.77 -14.04 5.01
N VAL A 263 3.59 -13.84 6.04
CA VAL A 263 3.78 -12.53 6.69
C VAL A 263 4.43 -11.53 5.75
N ASP A 264 5.46 -11.95 5.02
CA ASP A 264 6.22 -11.15 4.05
C ASP A 264 5.48 -11.01 2.70
N GLY A 265 4.51 -11.89 2.39
CA GLY A 265 3.72 -11.85 1.16
C GLY A 265 2.84 -10.59 1.03
N PHE A 266 2.34 -10.36 -0.19
CA PHE A 266 1.35 -9.31 -0.43
C PHE A 266 -0.04 -9.83 -0.03
N PHE A 267 -0.74 -9.08 0.79
CA PHE A 267 -2.15 -9.25 1.10
C PHE A 267 -2.72 -7.89 1.53
N GLN A 268 -3.98 -7.62 1.26
CA GLN A 268 -4.58 -6.31 1.51
C GLN A 268 -4.54 -5.93 3.00
N VAL A 269 -4.26 -4.65 3.26
CA VAL A 269 -4.06 -4.16 4.64
C VAL A 269 -5.34 -3.70 5.32
N THR A 270 -6.38 -3.36 4.55
CA THR A 270 -7.67 -2.86 5.06
C THR A 270 -8.79 -3.75 4.55
N VAL A 271 -8.91 -4.95 5.14
CA VAL A 271 -9.82 -6.00 4.66
C VAL A 271 -11.28 -5.54 4.55
N PRO A 272 -11.88 -4.78 5.48
CA PRO A 272 -13.28 -4.36 5.35
C PRO A 272 -13.58 -3.53 4.10
N ILE A 273 -12.68 -2.59 3.73
CA ILE A 273 -12.84 -1.78 2.51
C ILE A 273 -12.56 -2.63 1.26
N TYR A 274 -11.59 -3.53 1.35
CA TYR A 274 -11.30 -4.47 0.27
C TYR A 274 -12.51 -5.38 -0.03
N GLU A 275 -13.22 -5.89 0.97
CA GLU A 275 -14.45 -6.66 0.76
C GLU A 275 -15.54 -5.86 0.04
N GLN A 276 -15.68 -4.56 0.33
CA GLN A 276 -16.61 -3.69 -0.38
C GLN A 276 -16.19 -3.54 -1.86
N THR A 277 -14.90 -3.36 -2.11
CA THR A 277 -14.37 -3.32 -3.49
C THR A 277 -14.65 -4.63 -4.23
N LEU A 278 -14.45 -5.77 -3.61
CA LEU A 278 -14.73 -7.09 -4.21
C LEU A 278 -16.22 -7.29 -4.50
N LYS A 279 -17.13 -6.79 -3.63
CA LYS A 279 -18.58 -6.80 -3.90
C LYS A 279 -18.90 -5.97 -5.14
N THR A 280 -18.36 -4.76 -5.23
CA THR A 280 -18.52 -3.90 -6.41
C THR A 280 -17.98 -4.57 -7.67
N ILE A 281 -16.78 -5.16 -7.62
CA ILE A 281 -16.23 -5.89 -8.76
C ILE A 281 -17.15 -7.04 -9.17
N LYS A 282 -17.63 -7.83 -8.21
CA LYS A 282 -18.54 -8.96 -8.45
C LYS A 282 -19.84 -8.55 -9.13
N GLU A 283 -20.44 -7.43 -8.72
CA GLU A 283 -21.65 -6.87 -9.34
C GLU A 283 -21.45 -6.50 -10.82
N HIS A 284 -20.20 -6.19 -11.21
CA HIS A 284 -19.86 -5.84 -12.58
C HIS A 284 -19.33 -7.03 -13.39
N THR A 285 -19.19 -8.22 -12.83
CA THR A 285 -18.85 -9.44 -13.58
C THR A 285 -20.08 -10.07 -14.21
N ASP A 286 -19.93 -10.61 -15.43
CA ASP A 286 -20.96 -11.45 -16.05
C ASP A 286 -20.71 -12.92 -15.64
N PRO A 287 -21.61 -13.58 -14.87
CA PRO A 287 -21.39 -14.94 -14.40
C PRO A 287 -21.33 -16.00 -15.53
N LYS A 288 -21.72 -15.63 -16.77
CA LYS A 288 -21.66 -16.50 -17.94
C LYS A 288 -20.35 -16.40 -18.72
N LYS A 289 -19.51 -15.39 -18.41
CA LYS A 289 -18.25 -15.13 -19.11
C LYS A 289 -17.08 -15.62 -18.27
N PRO A 290 -16.06 -16.25 -18.85
CA PRO A 290 -14.82 -16.57 -18.13
C PRO A 290 -14.18 -15.32 -17.53
N ILE A 291 -13.43 -15.50 -16.44
CA ILE A 291 -12.62 -14.44 -15.84
C ILE A 291 -11.14 -14.73 -16.06
N LEU A 292 -10.42 -13.73 -16.51
CA LEU A 292 -8.96 -13.66 -16.50
C LEU A 292 -8.55 -12.57 -15.52
N ASP A 293 -7.83 -12.95 -14.46
CA ASP A 293 -7.29 -12.05 -13.43
C ASP A 293 -5.76 -11.93 -13.63
N LEU A 294 -5.32 -10.78 -14.15
CA LEU A 294 -3.90 -10.46 -14.35
C LEU A 294 -3.36 -9.70 -13.13
N TYR A 295 -2.11 -9.99 -12.77
CA TYR A 295 -1.48 -9.49 -11.53
C TYR A 295 -2.20 -10.01 -10.28
N SER A 296 -2.58 -11.29 -10.30
CA SER A 296 -3.57 -11.84 -9.37
C SER A 296 -3.10 -11.98 -7.92
N GLY A 297 -1.79 -11.84 -7.64
CA GLY A 297 -1.25 -12.04 -6.31
C GLY A 297 -1.60 -13.42 -5.75
N VAL A 298 -2.18 -13.47 -4.55
CA VAL A 298 -2.66 -14.71 -3.90
C VAL A 298 -4.03 -15.17 -4.42
N GLY A 299 -4.52 -14.55 -5.50
CA GLY A 299 -5.79 -14.88 -6.15
C GLY A 299 -7.03 -14.27 -5.50
N SER A 300 -6.88 -13.31 -4.61
CA SER A 300 -8.00 -12.83 -3.77
C SER A 300 -9.12 -12.17 -4.56
N ILE A 301 -8.84 -11.43 -5.65
CA ILE A 301 -9.89 -10.85 -6.49
C ILE A 301 -10.62 -11.95 -7.25
N GLY A 302 -9.90 -12.67 -8.12
CA GLY A 302 -10.50 -13.69 -8.98
C GLY A 302 -11.29 -14.75 -8.21
N LEU A 303 -10.72 -15.30 -7.12
CA LEU A 303 -11.38 -16.33 -6.31
C LEU A 303 -12.64 -15.85 -5.58
N CYS A 304 -12.71 -14.56 -5.18
CA CYS A 304 -13.87 -14.01 -4.49
C CYS A 304 -15.02 -13.62 -5.43
N VAL A 305 -14.70 -13.14 -6.64
CA VAL A 305 -15.72 -12.58 -7.53
C VAL A 305 -16.28 -13.59 -8.52
N THR A 306 -15.58 -14.71 -8.73
CA THR A 306 -15.98 -15.76 -9.69
C THR A 306 -17.14 -16.58 -9.14
N SER A 307 -18.15 -16.83 -9.98
CA SER A 307 -19.29 -17.69 -9.66
C SER A 307 -18.92 -19.19 -9.70
N PRO A 308 -19.68 -20.08 -9.04
CA PRO A 308 -19.30 -21.52 -8.91
C PRO A 308 -18.93 -22.22 -10.21
N ASN A 309 -19.70 -22.05 -11.29
CA ASN A 309 -19.47 -22.74 -12.59
C ASN A 309 -18.74 -21.86 -13.60
N GLN A 310 -18.19 -20.74 -13.20
CA GLN A 310 -17.51 -19.80 -14.09
C GLN A 310 -16.02 -20.15 -14.16
N ASN A 311 -15.47 -20.23 -15.36
CA ASN A 311 -14.04 -20.47 -15.53
C ASN A 311 -13.20 -19.29 -15.03
N LEU A 312 -12.15 -19.59 -14.27
CA LEU A 312 -11.22 -18.64 -13.73
C LEU A 312 -9.79 -18.99 -14.10
N LYS A 313 -9.06 -17.99 -14.60
CA LYS A 313 -7.63 -18.06 -14.84
C LYS A 313 -6.94 -16.93 -14.08
N LEU A 314 -5.91 -17.27 -13.31
CA LEU A 314 -5.07 -16.34 -12.53
C LEU A 314 -3.67 -16.30 -13.13
N ILE A 315 -3.11 -15.13 -13.35
CA ILE A 315 -1.74 -14.93 -13.85
C ILE A 315 -0.97 -14.05 -12.88
N GLU A 316 0.16 -14.59 -12.42
CA GLU A 316 1.02 -13.93 -11.44
C GLU A 316 2.49 -14.24 -11.73
N ILE A 317 3.37 -13.24 -11.52
CA ILE A 317 4.82 -13.36 -11.77
C ILE A 317 5.62 -13.84 -10.55
N ASP A 318 5.14 -13.57 -9.33
CA ASP A 318 5.83 -14.00 -8.10
C ASP A 318 5.46 -15.44 -7.76
N GLU A 319 6.44 -16.35 -7.86
CA GLU A 319 6.27 -17.79 -7.57
C GLU A 319 5.70 -18.04 -6.16
N ARG A 320 6.00 -17.22 -5.16
CA ARG A 320 5.44 -17.35 -3.80
C ARG A 320 3.96 -17.05 -3.81
N CYS A 321 3.54 -15.99 -4.50
CA CYS A 321 2.13 -15.66 -4.66
C CYS A 321 1.38 -16.74 -5.43
N VAL A 322 1.96 -17.30 -6.49
CA VAL A 322 1.41 -18.43 -7.25
C VAL A 322 1.21 -19.67 -6.37
N ASN A 323 2.18 -19.99 -5.52
CA ASN A 323 2.06 -21.10 -4.56
C ASN A 323 0.93 -20.87 -3.55
N GLU A 324 0.77 -19.63 -3.05
CA GLU A 324 -0.32 -19.27 -2.14
C GLU A 324 -1.67 -19.24 -2.87
N ALA A 325 -1.75 -18.69 -4.08
CA ALA A 325 -2.94 -18.73 -4.93
C ALA A 325 -3.39 -20.18 -5.21
N THR A 326 -2.45 -21.09 -5.47
CA THR A 326 -2.72 -22.51 -5.67
C THR A 326 -3.31 -23.18 -4.43
N LEU A 327 -2.77 -22.87 -3.24
CA LEU A 327 -3.31 -23.37 -1.97
C LEU A 327 -4.73 -22.83 -1.71
N ASN A 328 -4.95 -21.55 -1.95
CA ASN A 328 -6.24 -20.89 -1.79
C ASN A 328 -7.26 -21.43 -2.80
N ALA A 329 -6.88 -21.55 -4.06
CA ALA A 329 -7.75 -22.09 -5.11
C ALA A 329 -8.21 -23.52 -4.81
N LYS A 330 -7.32 -24.40 -4.32
CA LYS A 330 -7.71 -25.77 -3.92
C LYS A 330 -8.84 -25.81 -2.89
N LYS A 331 -8.92 -24.80 -2.02
CA LYS A 331 -9.98 -24.70 -0.99
C LYS A 331 -11.26 -24.04 -1.54
N ILE A 332 -11.12 -23.04 -2.43
CA ILE A 332 -12.20 -22.13 -2.82
C ILE A 332 -12.78 -22.51 -4.19
N LYS A 333 -11.90 -22.77 -5.17
CA LYS A 333 -12.25 -23.05 -6.57
C LYS A 333 -11.22 -23.97 -7.21
N PRO A 334 -11.29 -25.30 -6.95
CA PRO A 334 -10.27 -26.28 -7.36
C PRO A 334 -10.00 -26.31 -8.88
N GLU A 335 -10.97 -25.91 -9.69
CA GLU A 335 -10.89 -25.87 -11.15
C GLU A 335 -10.22 -24.62 -11.72
N ALA A 336 -9.84 -23.64 -10.87
CA ALA A 336 -9.13 -22.44 -11.32
C ALA A 336 -7.75 -22.79 -11.88
N GLU A 337 -7.42 -22.22 -13.02
CA GLU A 337 -6.09 -22.34 -13.64
C GLU A 337 -5.18 -21.24 -13.13
N ILE A 338 -4.02 -21.60 -12.56
CA ILE A 338 -3.04 -20.65 -12.04
C ILE A 338 -1.75 -20.76 -12.87
N ILE A 339 -1.28 -19.64 -13.40
CA ILE A 339 -0.15 -19.57 -14.32
C ILE A 339 0.93 -18.67 -13.74
N LEU A 340 2.13 -19.21 -13.56
CA LEU A 340 3.34 -18.46 -13.24
C LEU A 340 3.87 -17.81 -14.52
N SER A 341 3.57 -16.55 -14.72
CA SER A 341 4.03 -15.75 -15.87
C SER A 341 3.90 -14.26 -15.58
N SER A 342 4.70 -13.44 -16.27
CA SER A 342 4.43 -12.01 -16.35
C SER A 342 3.18 -11.76 -17.21
N SER A 343 2.44 -10.67 -16.92
CA SER A 343 1.23 -10.33 -17.69
C SER A 343 1.54 -10.00 -19.15
N GLU A 344 2.72 -9.43 -19.43
CA GLU A 344 3.20 -9.12 -20.79
C GLU A 344 3.64 -10.34 -21.61
N ASP A 345 3.95 -11.45 -20.96
CA ASP A 345 4.28 -12.72 -21.65
C ASP A 345 3.07 -13.65 -21.72
N ALA A 346 2.03 -13.38 -20.94
CA ALA A 346 0.78 -14.12 -20.88
C ALA A 346 -0.36 -13.47 -21.70
N VAL A 347 -0.07 -12.49 -22.54
CA VAL A 347 -1.09 -11.74 -23.31
C VAL A 347 -1.97 -12.62 -24.19
N ASP A 348 -1.48 -13.77 -24.65
CA ASP A 348 -2.26 -14.69 -25.48
C ASP A 348 -3.44 -15.34 -24.73
N HIS A 349 -3.43 -15.31 -23.41
CA HIS A 349 -4.58 -15.70 -22.59
C HIS A 349 -5.74 -14.69 -22.62
N ILE A 350 -5.49 -13.44 -23.07
CA ILE A 350 -6.55 -12.42 -23.24
C ILE A 350 -7.35 -12.73 -24.52
N THR A 351 -8.66 -12.99 -24.36
CA THR A 351 -9.61 -13.28 -25.44
C THR A 351 -10.80 -12.32 -25.39
N ASN A 352 -11.61 -12.26 -26.44
CA ASN A 352 -12.81 -11.39 -26.50
C ASN A 352 -14.01 -11.93 -25.70
N GLU A 353 -13.97 -13.18 -25.26
CA GLU A 353 -15.12 -13.86 -24.62
C GLU A 353 -15.16 -13.67 -23.10
N GLN A 354 -14.12 -13.09 -22.50
CA GLN A 354 -13.94 -13.04 -21.06
C GLN A 354 -14.06 -11.64 -20.45
N THR A 355 -14.26 -11.57 -19.13
CA THR A 355 -14.01 -10.38 -18.35
C THR A 355 -12.55 -10.38 -17.92
N VAL A 356 -11.83 -9.30 -18.20
CA VAL A 356 -10.43 -9.13 -17.79
C VAL A 356 -10.36 -8.25 -16.54
N ILE A 357 -9.78 -8.78 -15.48
CA ILE A 357 -9.50 -8.04 -14.23
C ILE A 357 -8.02 -7.67 -14.23
N LEU A 358 -7.74 -6.41 -13.86
CA LEU A 358 -6.41 -5.82 -13.84
C LEU A 358 -6.19 -5.16 -12.47
N ASP A 359 -5.14 -5.58 -11.74
CA ASP A 359 -4.64 -4.90 -10.52
C ASP A 359 -3.10 -4.75 -10.62
N PRO A 360 -2.60 -3.92 -11.57
CA PRO A 360 -1.18 -3.82 -11.84
C PRO A 360 -0.43 -3.04 -10.74
N PRO A 361 0.91 -3.17 -10.68
CA PRO A 361 1.74 -2.35 -9.81
C PRO A 361 1.65 -0.86 -10.20
N ARG A 362 2.23 0.02 -9.38
CA ARG A 362 2.20 1.49 -9.55
C ARG A 362 2.65 1.99 -10.92
N ALA A 363 3.39 1.20 -11.69
CA ALA A 363 3.83 1.54 -13.05
C ALA A 363 2.68 1.53 -14.06
N GLY A 364 1.55 0.90 -13.75
CA GLY A 364 0.42 0.68 -14.66
C GLY A 364 0.65 -0.53 -15.57
N LEU A 365 -0.09 -0.59 -16.66
CA LEU A 365 -0.04 -1.69 -17.61
C LEU A 365 1.20 -1.65 -18.49
N HIS A 366 1.74 -2.82 -18.80
CA HIS A 366 2.76 -2.95 -19.83
C HIS A 366 2.14 -2.73 -21.23
N GLN A 367 2.89 -2.13 -22.17
CA GLN A 367 2.40 -1.80 -23.52
C GLN A 367 1.84 -3.01 -24.26
N LYS A 368 2.47 -4.19 -24.18
CA LYS A 368 1.96 -5.42 -24.79
C LYS A 368 0.54 -5.79 -24.32
N VAL A 369 0.21 -5.55 -23.04
CA VAL A 369 -1.13 -5.80 -22.50
C VAL A 369 -2.14 -4.84 -23.13
N ILE A 370 -1.80 -3.55 -23.21
CA ILE A 370 -2.63 -2.52 -23.87
C ILE A 370 -2.87 -2.88 -25.33
N ASP A 371 -1.81 -3.21 -26.08
CA ASP A 371 -1.90 -3.58 -27.50
C ASP A 371 -2.80 -4.81 -27.71
N ARG A 372 -2.69 -5.79 -26.82
CA ARG A 372 -3.54 -7.00 -26.86
C ARG A 372 -5.00 -6.69 -26.57
N LEU A 373 -5.29 -5.86 -25.55
CA LEU A 373 -6.65 -5.42 -25.22
C LEU A 373 -7.30 -4.68 -26.41
N LEU A 374 -6.56 -3.79 -27.07
CA LEU A 374 -7.03 -3.09 -28.27
C LEU A 374 -7.28 -4.05 -29.46
N LYS A 375 -6.43 -5.07 -29.63
CA LYS A 375 -6.53 -6.05 -30.72
C LYS A 375 -7.71 -6.99 -30.53
N VAL A 376 -7.85 -7.54 -29.32
CA VAL A 376 -8.80 -8.64 -29.03
C VAL A 376 -10.16 -8.13 -28.59
N LYS A 377 -10.21 -6.97 -27.94
CA LYS A 377 -11.41 -6.25 -27.50
C LYS A 377 -12.31 -7.08 -26.58
N PRO A 378 -11.80 -7.57 -25.42
CA PRO A 378 -12.68 -8.16 -24.43
C PRO A 378 -13.82 -7.21 -24.10
N ALA A 379 -15.04 -7.75 -23.96
CA ALA A 379 -16.25 -6.92 -23.80
C ALA A 379 -16.20 -6.04 -22.55
N LYS A 380 -15.50 -6.49 -21.51
CA LYS A 380 -15.38 -5.78 -20.23
C LYS A 380 -13.98 -5.91 -19.64
N ILE A 381 -13.47 -4.78 -19.14
CA ILE A 381 -12.23 -4.69 -18.37
C ILE A 381 -12.58 -4.07 -17.01
N ILE A 382 -12.14 -4.71 -15.94
CA ILE A 382 -12.26 -4.25 -14.56
C ILE A 382 -10.85 -3.86 -14.10
N TYR A 383 -10.60 -2.56 -13.92
CA TYR A 383 -9.27 -2.05 -13.63
C TYR A 383 -9.23 -1.40 -12.24
N LEU A 384 -8.71 -2.14 -11.24
CA LEU A 384 -8.37 -1.62 -9.92
C LEU A 384 -6.95 -1.07 -9.97
N SER A 385 -6.67 0.06 -9.32
CA SER A 385 -5.32 0.66 -9.33
C SER A 385 -5.03 1.50 -8.09
N CYS A 386 -3.84 1.29 -7.52
CA CYS A 386 -3.29 2.14 -6.46
C CYS A 386 -2.62 3.42 -7.01
N ASN A 387 -2.66 3.66 -8.33
CA ASN A 387 -2.08 4.84 -8.98
C ASN A 387 -3.00 5.41 -10.06
N PRO A 388 -3.92 6.33 -9.70
CA PRO A 388 -4.82 6.96 -10.67
C PRO A 388 -4.12 7.67 -11.84
N ALA A 389 -2.88 8.14 -11.66
CA ALA A 389 -2.13 8.80 -12.74
C ALA A 389 -1.75 7.84 -13.87
N THR A 390 -1.22 6.64 -13.52
CA THR A 390 -0.92 5.62 -14.53
C THR A 390 -2.17 4.96 -15.07
N GLN A 391 -3.20 4.80 -14.25
CA GLN A 391 -4.50 4.29 -14.68
C GLN A 391 -5.15 5.21 -15.73
N ALA A 392 -5.15 6.53 -15.50
CA ALA A 392 -5.67 7.51 -16.47
C ALA A 392 -4.88 7.49 -17.78
N ARG A 393 -3.54 7.41 -17.72
CA ARG A 393 -2.66 7.24 -18.89
C ARG A 393 -3.04 6.00 -19.70
N ASP A 394 -3.19 4.87 -19.04
CA ASP A 394 -3.48 3.58 -19.68
C ASP A 394 -4.89 3.59 -20.32
N ILE A 395 -5.87 4.17 -19.61
CA ILE A 395 -7.24 4.30 -20.10
C ILE A 395 -7.31 5.23 -21.30
N ALA A 396 -6.54 6.34 -21.33
CA ALA A 396 -6.46 7.23 -22.50
C ALA A 396 -6.02 6.50 -23.77
N LEU A 397 -5.14 5.47 -23.65
CA LEU A 397 -4.75 4.64 -24.78
C LEU A 397 -5.87 3.69 -25.25
N LEU A 398 -6.81 3.36 -24.36
CA LEU A 398 -7.92 2.44 -24.61
C LEU A 398 -9.20 3.15 -25.10
N GLU A 399 -9.31 4.47 -24.99
CA GLU A 399 -10.54 5.25 -25.29
C GLU A 399 -11.09 5.09 -26.71
N GLN A 400 -10.24 4.71 -27.68
CA GLN A 400 -10.68 4.44 -29.05
C GLN A 400 -11.67 3.26 -29.13
N ILE A 401 -11.61 2.35 -28.17
CA ILE A 401 -12.37 1.09 -28.16
C ILE A 401 -13.30 1.02 -26.94
N TYR A 402 -12.91 1.63 -25.83
CA TYR A 402 -13.58 1.49 -24.54
C TYR A 402 -14.09 2.83 -24.03
N LYS A 403 -15.22 2.78 -23.32
CA LYS A 403 -15.71 3.88 -22.49
C LYS A 403 -15.74 3.46 -21.01
N ILE A 404 -15.59 4.42 -20.12
CA ILE A 404 -15.80 4.23 -18.69
C ILE A 404 -17.31 4.10 -18.46
N SER A 405 -17.75 2.94 -17.97
CA SER A 405 -19.15 2.70 -17.59
C SER A 405 -19.39 2.90 -16.09
N TYR A 406 -18.34 2.76 -15.27
CA TYR A 406 -18.40 2.96 -13.81
C TYR A 406 -17.04 3.33 -13.26
N ALA A 407 -17.00 4.18 -12.22
CA ALA A 407 -15.79 4.52 -11.49
C ALA A 407 -16.09 4.70 -9.99
N HIS A 408 -15.20 4.19 -9.13
CA HIS A 408 -15.35 4.23 -7.66
C HIS A 408 -13.99 4.38 -6.97
N GLY A 409 -13.84 5.41 -6.14
CA GLY A 409 -12.62 5.64 -5.36
C GLY A 409 -12.69 4.97 -3.98
N TYR A 410 -11.54 4.52 -3.48
CA TYR A 410 -11.45 3.89 -2.16
C TYR A 410 -10.29 4.47 -1.34
N ASN A 411 -10.54 4.69 -0.05
CA ASN A 411 -9.51 5.05 0.91
C ASN A 411 -9.04 3.82 1.69
N TYR A 412 -8.18 2.98 1.06
CA TYR A 412 -7.56 1.84 1.74
C TYR A 412 -6.51 2.25 2.78
N PHE A 413 -5.98 3.46 2.64
CA PHE A 413 -4.86 3.96 3.43
C PHE A 413 -5.18 5.33 4.03
N PRO A 414 -6.13 5.42 4.98
CA PRO A 414 -6.39 6.67 5.71
C PRO A 414 -5.12 7.29 6.28
N ARG A 415 -5.12 8.62 6.41
CA ARG A 415 -4.00 9.41 6.92
C ARG A 415 -2.73 9.36 6.07
N THR A 416 -2.84 8.82 4.85
CA THR A 416 -1.75 8.77 3.87
C THR A 416 -2.21 9.28 2.50
N PRO A 417 -1.29 9.68 1.61
CA PRO A 417 -1.66 10.13 0.26
C PRO A 417 -2.01 8.99 -0.72
N HIS A 418 -2.04 7.75 -0.27
CA HIS A 418 -2.37 6.62 -1.13
C HIS A 418 -3.87 6.57 -1.41
N ILE A 419 -4.20 6.22 -2.65
CA ILE A 419 -5.55 6.19 -3.19
C ILE A 419 -5.70 4.90 -3.98
N GLU A 420 -6.87 4.27 -3.89
CA GLU A 420 -7.27 3.18 -4.78
C GLU A 420 -8.44 3.63 -5.63
N ASN A 421 -8.45 3.26 -6.90
CA ASN A 421 -9.50 3.62 -7.83
C ASN A 421 -9.88 2.43 -8.71
N LEU A 422 -11.16 2.11 -8.73
CA LEU A 422 -11.75 1.09 -9.58
C LEU A 422 -12.41 1.76 -10.80
N VAL A 423 -12.10 1.28 -11.99
CA VAL A 423 -12.74 1.71 -13.24
C VAL A 423 -13.23 0.49 -14.00
N ILE A 424 -14.47 0.53 -14.47
CA ILE A 424 -15.04 -0.48 -15.35
C ILE A 424 -15.07 0.10 -16.77
N LEU A 425 -14.48 -0.62 -17.71
CA LEU A 425 -14.43 -0.26 -19.11
C LEU A 425 -15.27 -1.24 -19.92
N GLU A 426 -16.09 -0.71 -20.83
CA GLU A 426 -16.91 -1.48 -21.77
C GLU A 426 -16.62 -1.05 -23.21
N VAL A 427 -16.67 -2.01 -24.14
CA VAL A 427 -16.46 -1.73 -25.56
C VAL A 427 -17.55 -0.78 -26.07
N VAL A 428 -17.14 0.24 -26.81
CA VAL A 428 -18.07 1.11 -27.53
C VAL A 428 -18.71 0.30 -28.65
N SER A 429 -20.05 0.16 -28.61
CA SER A 429 -20.84 -0.52 -29.63
C SER A 429 -20.89 0.26 -30.95
#